data_3408d76fa93a21e981d3e5ca8fb15788
#
_entry.id   3408d76fa93a21e981d3e5ca8fb15788
#
_cell.length_a   1.000
_cell.length_b   1.000
_cell.length_c   1.000
_cell.angle_alpha   90.00
_cell.angle_beta   90.00
_cell.angle_gamma   90.00
#
_symmetry.space_group_name_H-M   'P 1'
#
loop_
_entity.id
_entity.type
_entity.pdbx_description
1 polymer ?
#
loop_
_entity_poly.entity_id
_entity_poly.type
_entity_poly.pdbx_seq_one_letter_code
_entity_poly.pdbx_strand_id
1 'polypeptide(L)'
;GGHTGGAYDIVPEVLIVDGFMKGGSQIHPVYFDEAGHRVAIQYMMAALNGQKSFADLLHYREFGHGLYGHPERDEAAGVFFSSGRLGHMWSYVNGVAEADRDKTLVMFGSDGSLQEGDDAEAARYAVARWLNVKLLIDDNDVTIAGQPSNYLKGFDTAKTLAGHGLEVSVGEGENLDELFARIGSAFSSTGPVALINKRKMAPEVPGIEGLPKGHDVIPVDLAIEYLEARGCGDAVLLLKEPAAAKEKTTYLGSSAETGKCRDDFGKIVCEILDSMDEPAKKVIVVDSDLEGSCGLHHIRKNHPEVYVSGGIMERNNYSVAAGFGSEEGRQGIFGTFSAFLEMVVSEITMARLNRANVLAHFSHSGVDDMADNTCHFGINNFFADNGLEEGDTTRLYFPADALQLRAMLPVIFD
;
A
#
# COMPACT_ATOMS: atom_id res chain seq x y z
N GLY A 1 -5.46 7.79 13.36
CA GLY A 1 -4.30 7.85 12.55
C GLY A 1 -4.31 6.92 11.37
N GLY A 2 -3.33 7.05 10.54
CA GLY A 2 -3.10 6.31 9.30
C GLY A 2 -1.65 6.51 8.90
N HIS A 3 -1.32 6.29 7.65
CA HIS A 3 0.02 6.44 7.10
C HIS A 3 0.41 7.92 7.00
N THR A 4 0.97 8.49 8.06
CA THR A 4 1.19 9.95 8.15
C THR A 4 2.41 10.38 7.35
N GLY A 5 3.51 9.59 7.35
CA GLY A 5 4.77 9.96 6.73
C GLY A 5 4.65 10.19 5.23
N GLY A 6 4.08 9.24 4.49
CA GLY A 6 3.94 9.39 3.04
C GLY A 6 3.09 10.60 2.62
N ALA A 7 2.04 10.92 3.37
CA ALA A 7 1.26 12.14 3.10
C ALA A 7 2.05 13.41 3.41
N TYR A 8 2.89 13.39 4.44
CA TYR A 8 3.78 14.49 4.81
C TYR A 8 4.88 14.70 3.78
N ASP A 9 5.48 13.63 3.30
CA ASP A 9 6.59 13.68 2.34
C ASP A 9 6.24 14.44 1.06
N ILE A 10 5.03 14.24 0.51
CA ILE A 10 4.62 14.86 -0.76
C ILE A 10 4.01 16.25 -0.64
N VAL A 11 3.97 16.85 0.55
CA VAL A 11 3.42 18.21 0.75
C VAL A 11 4.04 19.24 -0.19
N PRO A 12 5.39 19.30 -0.37
CA PRO A 12 6.01 20.25 -1.28
C PRO A 12 5.50 20.12 -2.72
N GLU A 13 5.48 18.92 -3.25
CA GLU A 13 5.03 18.63 -4.61
C GLU A 13 3.58 19.00 -4.82
N VAL A 14 2.70 18.62 -3.89
CA VAL A 14 1.26 18.88 -4.00
C VAL A 14 0.99 20.38 -4.02
N LEU A 15 1.65 21.16 -3.14
CA LEU A 15 1.49 22.63 -3.11
C LEU A 15 2.03 23.30 -4.38
N ILE A 16 3.17 22.84 -4.91
CA ILE A 16 3.72 23.36 -6.16
C ILE A 16 2.78 23.04 -7.33
N VAL A 17 2.31 21.78 -7.42
CA VAL A 17 1.35 21.35 -8.46
C VAL A 17 0.06 22.13 -8.38
N ASP A 18 -0.52 22.31 -7.19
CA ASP A 18 -1.73 23.13 -6.97
C ASP A 18 -1.53 24.57 -7.45
N GLY A 19 -0.35 25.16 -7.17
CA GLY A 19 0.02 26.47 -7.66
C GLY A 19 0.02 26.55 -9.19
N PHE A 20 0.62 25.58 -9.87
CA PHE A 20 0.59 25.50 -11.34
C PHE A 20 -0.82 25.28 -11.89
N MET A 21 -1.62 24.42 -11.27
CA MET A 21 -3.01 24.16 -11.68
C MET A 21 -3.87 25.42 -11.57
N LYS A 22 -3.71 26.21 -10.52
CA LYS A 22 -4.40 27.49 -10.34
C LYS A 22 -3.92 28.59 -11.31
N GLY A 23 -2.68 28.48 -11.76
CA GLY A 23 -2.05 29.43 -12.68
C GLY A 23 -2.28 29.17 -14.17
N GLY A 24 -2.74 27.96 -14.58
CA GLY A 24 -2.81 27.60 -15.98
C GLY A 24 -3.89 26.59 -16.35
N SER A 25 -4.45 26.75 -17.57
CA SER A 25 -5.53 25.90 -18.09
C SER A 25 -5.06 24.62 -18.80
N GLN A 26 -3.75 24.44 -18.97
CA GLN A 26 -3.19 23.29 -19.73
C GLN A 26 -2.99 22.06 -18.85
N ILE A 27 -3.16 22.17 -17.53
CA ILE A 27 -3.07 21.05 -16.60
C ILE A 27 -4.48 20.53 -16.34
N HIS A 28 -4.62 19.20 -16.29
CA HIS A 28 -5.89 18.58 -15.91
C HIS A 28 -6.28 19.02 -14.49
N PRO A 29 -7.56 19.31 -14.20
CA PRO A 29 -7.96 19.89 -12.91
C PRO A 29 -7.89 18.91 -11.73
N VAL A 30 -7.59 17.65 -11.99
CA VAL A 30 -7.39 16.63 -10.96
C VAL A 30 -5.98 16.08 -11.11
N TYR A 31 -5.19 16.11 -10.03
CA TYR A 31 -4.01 15.27 -9.90
C TYR A 31 -4.43 13.93 -9.29
N PHE A 32 -3.70 12.88 -9.61
CA PHE A 32 -3.97 11.53 -9.13
C PHE A 32 -2.85 11.09 -8.18
N ASP A 33 -3.16 10.18 -7.27
CA ASP A 33 -2.18 9.58 -6.37
C ASP A 33 -2.37 8.06 -6.32
N GLU A 34 -1.37 7.34 -6.76
CA GLU A 34 -1.39 5.89 -6.81
C GLU A 34 -1.25 5.25 -5.45
N ALA A 35 -0.48 5.85 -4.56
CA ALA A 35 -0.19 5.29 -3.26
C ALA A 35 -1.41 5.27 -2.30
N GLY A 36 -2.51 5.87 -2.64
CA GLY A 36 -3.81 5.84 -1.96
C GLY A 36 -3.78 6.16 -0.45
N HIS A 37 -2.91 5.51 0.31
CA HIS A 37 -2.77 5.72 1.75
C HIS A 37 -2.31 7.15 2.12
N ARG A 38 -1.86 7.97 1.16
CA ARG A 38 -1.52 9.38 1.33
C ARG A 38 -2.72 10.32 1.27
N VAL A 39 -3.93 9.80 1.35
CA VAL A 39 -5.20 10.55 1.22
C VAL A 39 -5.34 11.72 2.20
N ALA A 40 -4.63 11.71 3.32
CA ALA A 40 -4.64 12.82 4.28
C ALA A 40 -4.29 14.16 3.62
N ILE A 41 -3.40 14.17 2.60
CA ILE A 41 -3.08 15.39 1.85
C ILE A 41 -4.27 15.88 1.00
N GLN A 42 -5.09 14.98 0.45
CA GLN A 42 -6.30 15.35 -0.31
C GLN A 42 -7.32 16.03 0.60
N TYR A 43 -7.54 15.49 1.80
CA TYR A 43 -8.44 16.11 2.79
C TYR A 43 -7.90 17.45 3.26
N MET A 44 -6.58 17.58 3.45
CA MET A 44 -5.95 18.85 3.76
C MET A 44 -6.17 19.89 2.64
N MET A 45 -5.98 19.48 1.38
CA MET A 45 -6.22 20.36 0.23
C MET A 45 -7.69 20.73 0.10
N ALA A 46 -8.62 19.82 0.38
CA ALA A 46 -10.05 20.10 0.44
C ALA A 46 -10.38 21.15 1.51
N ALA A 47 -9.74 21.07 2.68
CA ALA A 47 -9.90 22.09 3.73
C ALA A 47 -9.31 23.44 3.34
N LEU A 48 -8.12 23.47 2.73
CA LEU A 48 -7.50 24.69 2.22
C LEU A 48 -8.33 25.36 1.12
N ASN A 49 -9.05 24.57 0.32
CA ASN A 49 -9.95 25.06 -0.73
C ASN A 49 -11.39 25.34 -0.22
N GLY A 50 -11.65 25.22 1.09
CA GLY A 50 -12.94 25.55 1.72
C GLY A 50 -14.04 24.52 1.50
N GLN A 51 -13.72 23.31 1.02
CA GLN A 51 -14.67 22.22 0.83
C GLN A 51 -14.92 21.41 2.12
N LYS A 52 -14.00 21.50 3.08
CA LYS A 52 -14.09 20.94 4.44
C LYS A 52 -13.61 21.96 5.48
N SER A 53 -14.05 21.82 6.72
CA SER A 53 -13.45 22.56 7.84
C SER A 53 -12.17 21.85 8.31
N PHE A 54 -11.22 22.60 8.88
CA PHE A 54 -10.06 21.97 9.52
C PHE A 54 -10.45 21.10 10.73
N ALA A 55 -11.57 21.41 11.38
CA ALA A 55 -12.07 20.60 12.49
C ALA A 55 -12.53 19.21 12.03
N ASP A 56 -13.07 19.06 10.81
CA ASP A 56 -13.46 17.77 10.26
C ASP A 56 -12.27 16.82 10.11
N LEU A 57 -11.06 17.35 9.90
CA LEU A 57 -9.84 16.55 9.72
C LEU A 57 -9.47 15.75 10.99
N LEU A 58 -9.93 16.17 12.17
CA LEU A 58 -9.71 15.46 13.42
C LEU A 58 -10.41 14.08 13.44
N HIS A 59 -11.43 13.92 12.58
CA HIS A 59 -12.19 12.66 12.45
C HIS A 59 -11.64 11.71 11.38
N TYR A 60 -10.38 11.89 10.98
CA TYR A 60 -9.72 11.02 10.00
C TYR A 60 -9.73 9.56 10.44
N ARG A 61 -10.24 8.68 9.57
CA ARG A 61 -10.44 7.24 9.81
C ARG A 61 -11.39 6.92 10.98
N GLU A 62 -12.30 7.82 11.29
CA GLU A 62 -13.41 7.55 12.19
C GLU A 62 -14.64 7.13 11.39
N PHE A 63 -15.26 6.02 11.80
CA PHE A 63 -16.46 5.49 11.14
C PHE A 63 -17.60 6.52 11.12
N GLY A 64 -18.25 6.68 9.99
CA GLY A 64 -19.37 7.61 9.81
C GLY A 64 -19.01 9.06 9.48
N HIS A 65 -17.73 9.42 9.45
CA HIS A 65 -17.27 10.78 9.13
C HIS A 65 -16.81 10.97 7.68
N GLY A 66 -16.77 9.90 6.86
CA GLY A 66 -16.43 9.98 5.43
C GLY A 66 -14.98 10.35 5.13
N LEU A 67 -14.08 10.28 6.12
CA LEU A 67 -12.65 10.52 5.97
C LEU A 67 -11.89 9.21 6.06
N TYR A 68 -12.00 8.40 5.02
CA TYR A 68 -11.41 7.07 4.94
C TYR A 68 -9.88 7.08 4.86
N GLY A 69 -9.25 5.97 5.16
CA GLY A 69 -7.80 5.77 5.08
C GLY A 69 -7.24 5.73 3.65
N HIS A 70 -8.12 5.56 2.66
CA HIS A 70 -7.82 5.65 1.23
C HIS A 70 -8.91 6.49 0.54
N PRO A 71 -8.61 7.15 -0.60
CA PRO A 71 -9.57 8.01 -1.25
C PRO A 71 -10.72 7.19 -1.86
N GLU A 72 -11.92 7.61 -1.57
CA GLU A 72 -13.13 7.17 -2.25
C GLU A 72 -13.80 8.41 -2.84
N ARG A 73 -14.05 8.40 -4.15
CA ARG A 73 -14.49 9.58 -4.90
C ARG A 73 -15.77 10.17 -4.32
N ASP A 74 -15.64 11.38 -3.80
CA ASP A 74 -16.72 12.23 -3.31
C ASP A 74 -16.35 13.70 -3.62
N GLU A 75 -16.80 14.19 -4.75
CA GLU A 75 -16.44 15.53 -5.23
C GLU A 75 -16.94 16.63 -4.30
N ALA A 76 -18.08 16.40 -3.62
CA ALA A 76 -18.60 17.35 -2.64
C ALA A 76 -17.69 17.46 -1.42
N ALA A 77 -16.97 16.39 -1.11
CA ALA A 77 -15.97 16.34 -0.04
C ALA A 77 -14.54 16.72 -0.50
N GLY A 78 -14.37 17.10 -1.77
CA GLY A 78 -13.07 17.47 -2.34
C GLY A 78 -12.17 16.28 -2.68
N VAL A 79 -12.74 15.06 -2.82
CA VAL A 79 -12.05 13.86 -3.23
C VAL A 79 -12.47 13.49 -4.66
N PHE A 80 -11.57 13.66 -5.61
CA PHE A 80 -11.91 13.59 -7.04
C PHE A 80 -11.63 12.24 -7.71
N PHE A 81 -10.99 11.31 -7.01
CA PHE A 81 -10.71 9.96 -7.51
C PHE A 81 -10.69 8.95 -6.35
N SER A 82 -10.85 7.68 -6.69
CA SER A 82 -10.66 6.55 -5.78
C SER A 82 -9.33 5.87 -6.08
N SER A 83 -8.60 5.44 -5.04
CA SER A 83 -7.34 4.74 -5.13
C SER A 83 -7.16 3.85 -3.89
N GLY A 84 -6.06 3.11 -3.79
CA GLY A 84 -5.73 2.31 -2.62
C GLY A 84 -5.33 0.87 -2.95
N ARG A 85 -5.39 0.51 -4.24
CA ARG A 85 -4.74 -0.70 -4.77
C ARG A 85 -3.54 -0.23 -5.59
N LEU A 86 -2.34 -0.49 -5.10
CA LEU A 86 -1.11 -0.08 -5.78
C LEU A 86 -1.04 -0.74 -7.17
N GLY A 87 -0.36 -0.07 -8.12
CA GLY A 87 -0.20 -0.55 -9.48
C GLY A 87 -1.40 -0.31 -10.42
N HIS A 88 -2.56 0.17 -9.92
CA HIS A 88 -3.78 0.30 -10.74
C HIS A 88 -4.03 1.72 -11.27
N MET A 89 -3.54 2.73 -10.56
CA MET A 89 -3.89 4.13 -10.86
C MET A 89 -3.25 4.62 -12.15
N TRP A 90 -2.00 4.27 -12.43
CA TRP A 90 -1.34 4.76 -13.62
C TRP A 90 -2.03 4.30 -14.92
N SER A 91 -2.45 3.05 -14.99
CA SER A 91 -3.24 2.56 -16.13
C SER A 91 -4.55 3.33 -16.29
N TYR A 92 -5.23 3.68 -15.20
CA TYR A 92 -6.42 4.54 -15.20
C TYR A 92 -6.09 5.95 -15.71
N VAL A 93 -5.00 6.57 -15.22
CA VAL A 93 -4.54 7.90 -15.65
C VAL A 93 -4.20 7.94 -17.12
N ASN A 94 -3.61 6.86 -17.67
CA ASN A 94 -3.40 6.74 -19.12
C ASN A 94 -4.71 6.82 -19.90
N GLY A 95 -5.79 6.21 -19.40
CA GLY A 95 -7.12 6.33 -19.98
C GLY A 95 -7.67 7.77 -19.93
N VAL A 96 -7.46 8.47 -18.83
CA VAL A 96 -7.82 9.90 -18.72
C VAL A 96 -7.00 10.73 -19.71
N ALA A 97 -5.70 10.45 -19.86
CA ALA A 97 -4.83 11.14 -20.81
C ALA A 97 -5.22 10.87 -22.28
N GLU A 98 -5.76 9.70 -22.60
CA GLU A 98 -6.34 9.43 -23.93
C GLU A 98 -7.60 10.26 -24.18
N ALA A 99 -8.42 10.47 -23.17
CA ALA A 99 -9.64 11.25 -23.27
C ALA A 99 -9.39 12.78 -23.33
N ASP A 100 -8.30 13.26 -22.72
CA ASP A 100 -7.96 14.69 -22.64
C ASP A 100 -6.50 14.94 -23.10
N ARG A 101 -6.26 14.70 -24.37
CA ARG A 101 -4.94 14.77 -25.02
C ARG A 101 -4.28 16.15 -24.96
N ASP A 102 -5.07 17.19 -24.80
CA ASP A 102 -4.59 18.59 -24.79
C ASP A 102 -4.13 19.03 -23.40
N LYS A 103 -4.28 18.16 -22.39
CA LYS A 103 -3.91 18.45 -21.01
C LYS A 103 -2.67 17.71 -20.55
N THR A 104 -1.97 18.30 -19.62
CA THR A 104 -0.93 17.64 -18.80
C THR A 104 -1.61 16.94 -17.64
N LEU A 105 -1.47 15.63 -17.54
CA LEU A 105 -1.93 14.83 -16.41
C LEU A 105 -0.83 14.72 -15.38
N VAL A 106 -1.18 14.85 -14.10
CA VAL A 106 -0.24 14.72 -12.99
C VAL A 106 -0.62 13.51 -12.15
N MET A 107 0.36 12.64 -11.89
CA MET A 107 0.21 11.50 -10.99
C MET A 107 1.36 11.44 -9.99
N PHE A 108 1.01 11.29 -8.73
CA PHE A 108 1.95 10.98 -7.67
C PHE A 108 2.11 9.47 -7.54
N GLY A 109 3.33 9.00 -7.51
CA GLY A 109 3.71 7.62 -7.26
C GLY A 109 4.75 7.53 -6.13
N SER A 110 5.24 6.33 -5.89
CA SER A 110 6.29 6.07 -4.90
C SER A 110 7.22 4.97 -5.37
N ASP A 111 8.38 4.83 -4.71
CA ASP A 111 9.29 3.70 -4.90
C ASP A 111 8.61 2.36 -4.54
N GLY A 112 7.63 2.39 -3.63
CA GLY A 112 6.78 1.24 -3.31
C GLY A 112 5.81 0.89 -4.44
N SER A 113 5.03 1.87 -4.96
CA SER A 113 4.05 1.59 -6.02
C SER A 113 4.70 1.09 -7.31
N LEU A 114 5.89 1.61 -7.65
CA LEU A 114 6.64 1.18 -8.84
C LEU A 114 7.17 -0.27 -8.80
N GLN A 115 6.99 -0.98 -7.69
CA GLN A 115 7.29 -2.41 -7.62
C GLN A 115 6.21 -3.26 -8.30
N GLU A 116 5.02 -2.72 -8.48
CA GLU A 116 3.89 -3.39 -9.10
C GLU A 116 4.10 -3.65 -10.60
N GLY A 117 3.61 -4.81 -11.05
CA GLY A 117 3.75 -5.22 -12.46
C GLY A 117 2.97 -4.36 -13.43
N ASP A 118 1.78 -3.88 -13.03
CA ASP A 118 0.91 -3.05 -13.86
C ASP A 118 1.54 -1.70 -14.20
N ASP A 119 2.41 -1.16 -13.33
CA ASP A 119 3.16 0.07 -13.60
C ASP A 119 4.11 -0.09 -14.80
N ALA A 120 4.71 -1.26 -14.96
CA ALA A 120 5.54 -1.55 -16.13
C ALA A 120 4.69 -1.60 -17.42
N GLU A 121 3.45 -2.08 -17.35
CA GLU A 121 2.51 -2.06 -18.48
C GLU A 121 2.05 -0.64 -18.79
N ALA A 122 1.69 0.13 -17.76
CA ALA A 122 1.27 1.52 -17.88
C ALA A 122 2.39 2.41 -18.47
N ALA A 123 3.65 2.21 -18.02
CA ALA A 123 4.81 2.91 -18.54
C ALA A 123 4.99 2.67 -20.06
N ARG A 124 4.96 1.40 -20.49
CA ARG A 124 5.07 1.04 -21.90
C ARG A 124 3.94 1.64 -22.74
N TYR A 125 2.71 1.63 -22.21
CA TYR A 125 1.57 2.22 -22.89
C TYR A 125 1.71 3.75 -23.03
N ALA A 126 2.05 4.44 -21.93
CA ALA A 126 2.24 5.89 -21.92
C ALA A 126 3.29 6.34 -22.93
N VAL A 127 4.43 5.64 -23.02
CA VAL A 127 5.49 5.92 -23.99
C VAL A 127 5.04 5.62 -25.42
N ALA A 128 4.44 4.45 -25.68
CA ALA A 128 3.97 4.06 -27.01
C ALA A 128 2.91 5.03 -27.56
N ARG A 129 2.09 5.58 -26.69
CA ARG A 129 1.03 6.53 -27.03
C ARG A 129 1.47 8.00 -26.91
N TRP A 130 2.66 8.26 -26.41
CA TRP A 130 3.20 9.60 -26.16
C TRP A 130 2.23 10.45 -25.32
N LEU A 131 1.77 9.86 -24.20
CA LEU A 131 0.81 10.52 -23.32
C LEU A 131 1.49 11.62 -22.51
N ASN A 132 0.83 12.76 -22.36
CA ASN A 132 1.36 13.88 -21.58
C ASN A 132 1.10 13.68 -20.07
N VAL A 133 1.68 12.62 -19.49
CA VAL A 133 1.59 12.26 -18.09
C VAL A 133 2.90 12.61 -17.38
N LYS A 134 2.79 13.33 -16.27
CA LYS A 134 3.93 13.70 -15.40
C LYS A 134 3.82 12.92 -14.11
N LEU A 135 4.79 12.04 -13.89
CA LEU A 135 4.91 11.23 -12.69
C LEU A 135 5.81 11.95 -11.68
N LEU A 136 5.32 12.19 -10.49
CA LEU A 136 6.08 12.72 -9.37
C LEU A 136 6.25 11.57 -8.36
N ILE A 137 7.45 10.99 -8.37
CA ILE A 137 7.77 9.79 -7.59
C ILE A 137 8.46 10.19 -6.30
N ASP A 138 7.82 9.90 -5.19
CA ASP A 138 8.40 9.97 -3.86
C ASP A 138 9.30 8.75 -3.65
N ASP A 139 10.60 8.97 -3.61
CA ASP A 139 11.61 7.91 -3.49
C ASP A 139 12.36 8.09 -2.16
N ASN A 140 11.77 7.54 -1.11
CA ASN A 140 12.21 7.69 0.29
C ASN A 140 12.82 6.42 0.89
N ASP A 141 12.89 5.33 0.13
CA ASP A 141 13.43 4.01 0.54
C ASP A 141 12.73 3.42 1.77
N VAL A 142 11.42 3.66 1.94
CA VAL A 142 10.65 3.11 3.08
C VAL A 142 9.30 2.58 2.63
N THR A 143 9.03 1.32 2.99
CA THR A 143 7.71 0.67 2.91
C THR A 143 7.31 0.13 4.28
N ILE A 144 6.16 -0.54 4.38
CA ILE A 144 5.65 -1.08 5.66
C ILE A 144 6.63 -2.08 6.27
N ALA A 145 7.16 -3.00 5.47
CA ALA A 145 8.03 -4.09 5.95
C ALA A 145 9.52 -3.71 6.00
N GLY A 146 9.91 -2.53 5.54
CA GLY A 146 11.30 -2.11 5.62
C GLY A 146 11.75 -1.16 4.53
N GLN A 147 12.98 -1.36 4.09
CA GLN A 147 13.63 -0.53 3.08
C GLN A 147 13.81 -1.34 1.78
N PRO A 148 13.23 -0.92 0.65
CA PRO A 148 13.40 -1.57 -0.65
C PRO A 148 14.85 -1.84 -1.01
N SER A 149 15.77 -0.94 -0.70
CA SER A 149 17.21 -1.14 -0.92
C SER A 149 17.79 -2.38 -0.24
N ASN A 150 17.16 -2.88 0.84
CA ASN A 150 17.60 -4.06 1.57
C ASN A 150 17.02 -5.37 1.01
N TYR A 151 15.73 -5.39 0.65
CA TYR A 151 15.04 -6.62 0.24
C TYR A 151 14.91 -6.75 -1.29
N LEU A 152 14.90 -5.65 -2.03
CA LEU A 152 14.80 -5.62 -3.49
C LEU A 152 16.09 -5.06 -4.12
N LYS A 153 17.19 -5.73 -3.82
CA LYS A 153 18.53 -5.29 -4.26
C LYS A 153 18.62 -5.16 -5.77
N GLY A 154 19.06 -3.97 -6.23
CA GLY A 154 19.21 -3.68 -7.66
C GLY A 154 17.99 -3.03 -8.29
N PHE A 155 16.86 -2.91 -7.60
CA PHE A 155 15.74 -2.08 -8.02
C PHE A 155 16.15 -0.60 -7.95
N ASP A 156 15.87 0.14 -9.02
CA ASP A 156 16.20 1.56 -9.16
C ASP A 156 15.07 2.21 -9.96
N THR A 157 14.31 3.05 -9.30
CA THR A 157 13.13 3.71 -9.86
C THR A 157 13.46 4.48 -11.14
N ALA A 158 14.56 5.24 -11.14
CA ALA A 158 14.98 6.04 -12.29
C ALA A 158 15.36 5.17 -13.47
N LYS A 159 16.17 4.11 -13.25
CA LYS A 159 16.57 3.18 -14.32
C LYS A 159 15.40 2.39 -14.86
N THR A 160 14.47 1.98 -13.99
CA THR A 160 13.28 1.25 -14.39
C THR A 160 12.42 2.08 -15.35
N LEU A 161 12.11 3.32 -14.99
CA LEU A 161 11.30 4.20 -15.82
C LEU A 161 12.02 4.64 -17.10
N ALA A 162 13.31 4.97 -17.01
CA ALA A 162 14.14 5.26 -18.21
C ALA A 162 14.22 4.04 -19.13
N GLY A 163 14.31 2.81 -18.59
CA GLY A 163 14.31 1.56 -19.34
C GLY A 163 13.01 1.32 -20.12
N HIS A 164 11.88 1.87 -19.67
CA HIS A 164 10.61 1.88 -20.41
C HIS A 164 10.51 3.01 -21.43
N GLY A 165 11.46 3.96 -21.44
CA GLY A 165 11.53 5.05 -22.42
C GLY A 165 10.95 6.38 -21.95
N LEU A 166 10.68 6.55 -20.65
CA LEU A 166 10.32 7.86 -20.10
C LEU A 166 11.54 8.78 -20.06
N GLU A 167 11.31 10.08 -20.21
CA GLU A 167 12.26 11.09 -19.75
C GLU A 167 12.27 11.10 -18.22
N VAL A 168 13.45 11.03 -17.61
CA VAL A 168 13.59 10.94 -16.14
C VAL A 168 14.48 12.07 -15.63
N SER A 169 14.00 12.78 -14.61
CA SER A 169 14.75 13.79 -13.87
C SER A 169 14.82 13.38 -12.40
N VAL A 170 16.04 13.27 -11.87
CA VAL A 170 16.29 12.91 -10.45
C VAL A 170 16.79 14.15 -9.71
N GLY A 171 16.29 14.39 -8.49
CA GLY A 171 16.74 15.49 -7.65
C GLY A 171 16.22 15.36 -6.21
N GLU A 172 16.66 16.29 -5.36
CA GLU A 172 16.28 16.33 -3.96
C GLU A 172 14.84 16.82 -3.79
N GLY A 173 14.02 16.05 -3.05
CA GLY A 173 12.61 16.38 -2.78
C GLY A 173 12.44 17.58 -1.83
N GLU A 174 13.40 17.80 -0.94
CA GLU A 174 13.36 18.88 0.05
C GLU A 174 13.99 20.20 -0.42
N ASN A 175 14.61 20.22 -1.59
CA ASN A 175 15.11 21.44 -2.21
C ASN A 175 13.98 22.11 -3.03
N LEU A 176 13.22 23.02 -2.41
CA LEU A 176 12.02 23.61 -3.01
C LEU A 176 12.29 24.37 -4.31
N ASP A 177 13.41 25.09 -4.42
CA ASP A 177 13.75 25.85 -5.64
C ASP A 177 14.06 24.90 -6.81
N GLU A 178 14.83 23.84 -6.56
CA GLU A 178 15.11 22.81 -7.55
C GLU A 178 13.85 22.03 -7.93
N LEU A 179 13.04 21.62 -6.94
CA LEU A 179 11.80 20.91 -7.15
C LEU A 179 10.84 21.71 -8.01
N PHE A 180 10.64 23.00 -7.68
CA PHE A 180 9.81 23.91 -8.47
C PHE A 180 10.28 24.02 -9.92
N ALA A 181 11.59 24.20 -10.13
CA ALA A 181 12.18 24.31 -11.46
C ALA A 181 12.00 23.00 -12.28
N ARG A 182 12.20 21.84 -11.65
CA ARG A 182 12.00 20.51 -12.29
C ARG A 182 10.54 20.27 -12.68
N ILE A 183 9.60 20.57 -11.78
CA ILE A 183 8.15 20.45 -12.05
C ILE A 183 7.76 21.40 -13.20
N GLY A 184 8.19 22.66 -13.17
CA GLY A 184 7.94 23.62 -14.24
C GLY A 184 8.50 23.19 -15.60
N SER A 185 9.70 22.63 -15.61
CA SER A 185 10.32 22.05 -16.83
C SER A 185 9.49 20.89 -17.36
N ALA A 186 9.08 19.96 -16.50
CA ALA A 186 8.26 18.82 -16.90
C ALA A 186 6.90 19.27 -17.48
N PHE A 187 6.25 20.28 -16.87
CA PHE A 187 4.98 20.79 -17.38
C PHE A 187 5.11 21.54 -18.72
N SER A 188 6.31 22.03 -19.04
CA SER A 188 6.62 22.65 -20.31
C SER A 188 7.00 21.67 -21.42
N SER A 189 7.25 20.41 -21.06
CA SER A 189 7.59 19.33 -21.99
C SER A 189 6.34 18.58 -22.47
N THR A 190 6.48 17.83 -23.57
CA THR A 190 5.44 16.92 -24.06
C THR A 190 5.82 15.46 -23.79
N GLY A 191 4.82 14.56 -23.76
CA GLY A 191 5.03 13.14 -23.52
C GLY A 191 5.24 12.79 -22.04
N PRO A 192 5.50 11.51 -21.73
CA PRO A 192 5.61 11.03 -20.36
C PRO A 192 6.97 11.38 -19.75
N VAL A 193 6.94 12.01 -18.59
CA VAL A 193 8.12 12.42 -17.81
C VAL A 193 7.98 11.94 -16.38
N ALA A 194 9.05 11.41 -15.80
CA ALA A 194 9.13 11.05 -14.40
C ALA A 194 10.11 11.94 -13.64
N LEU A 195 9.65 12.51 -12.55
CA LEU A 195 10.44 13.25 -11.59
C LEU A 195 10.65 12.38 -10.36
N ILE A 196 11.88 11.93 -10.16
CA ILE A 196 12.25 11.13 -8.98
C ILE A 196 12.74 12.08 -7.90
N ASN A 197 11.97 12.19 -6.83
CA ASN A 197 12.23 13.11 -5.71
C ASN A 197 12.82 12.31 -4.55
N LYS A 198 14.14 12.36 -4.42
CA LYS A 198 14.88 11.67 -3.37
C LYS A 198 14.71 12.40 -2.04
N ARG A 199 14.38 11.65 -1.00
CA ARG A 199 14.30 12.17 0.37
C ARG A 199 14.42 11.05 1.39
N LYS A 200 14.47 11.41 2.66
CA LYS A 200 14.21 10.49 3.76
C LYS A 200 12.74 10.60 4.14
N MET A 201 12.09 9.48 4.40
CA MET A 201 10.70 9.50 4.89
C MET A 201 10.56 10.33 6.15
N ALA A 202 9.48 11.10 6.28
CA ALA A 202 9.19 11.99 7.40
C ALA A 202 10.37 12.94 7.72
N PRO A 203 10.80 13.78 6.75
CA PRO A 203 12.00 14.61 6.88
C PRO A 203 11.90 15.51 8.12
N GLU A 204 13.03 15.61 8.83
CA GLU A 204 13.21 16.41 10.06
C GLU A 204 12.32 16.02 11.26
N VAL A 205 11.54 14.93 11.18
CA VAL A 205 10.78 14.44 12.36
C VAL A 205 11.70 13.63 13.26
N PRO A 206 11.95 14.10 14.50
CA PRO A 206 12.96 13.49 15.38
C PRO A 206 12.67 12.01 15.66
N GLY A 207 13.69 11.16 15.53
CA GLY A 207 13.62 9.74 15.90
C GLY A 207 12.85 8.82 14.96
N ILE A 208 12.28 9.36 13.87
CA ILE A 208 11.58 8.53 12.86
C ILE A 208 12.01 8.86 11.41
N GLU A 209 12.73 9.96 11.19
CA GLU A 209 13.23 10.33 9.87
C GLU A 209 14.00 9.18 9.21
N GLY A 210 13.59 8.79 8.00
CA GLY A 210 14.22 7.71 7.21
C GLY A 210 14.06 6.31 7.79
N LEU A 211 13.19 6.12 8.77
CA LEU A 211 12.93 4.81 9.38
C LEU A 211 11.55 4.27 8.97
N PRO A 212 11.36 2.94 8.93
CA PRO A 212 10.05 2.33 8.67
C PRO A 212 8.92 2.84 9.58
N LYS A 213 9.24 3.25 10.81
CA LYS A 213 8.28 3.89 11.72
C LYS A 213 7.69 5.19 11.17
N GLY A 214 8.37 5.88 10.25
CA GLY A 214 7.84 7.07 9.58
C GLY A 214 6.66 6.76 8.66
N HIS A 215 6.57 5.53 8.15
CA HIS A 215 5.44 5.10 7.32
C HIS A 215 4.12 5.00 8.13
N ASP A 216 4.21 4.63 9.39
CA ASP A 216 3.08 4.46 10.29
C ASP A 216 2.53 5.78 10.83
N VAL A 217 1.65 5.66 11.81
CA VAL A 217 1.11 6.80 12.57
C VAL A 217 2.22 7.44 13.40
N ILE A 218 2.49 8.71 13.17
CA ILE A 218 3.38 9.49 14.02
C ILE A 218 2.75 9.61 15.42
N PRO A 219 3.47 9.23 16.51
CA PRO A 219 2.96 9.40 17.87
C PRO A 219 2.59 10.85 18.15
N VAL A 220 1.45 11.07 18.81
CA VAL A 220 0.91 12.41 19.08
C VAL A 220 1.92 13.28 19.84
N ASP A 221 2.59 12.73 20.85
CA ASP A 221 3.58 13.48 21.63
C ASP A 221 4.75 13.95 20.75
N LEU A 222 5.22 13.10 19.84
CA LEU A 222 6.28 13.44 18.88
C LEU A 222 5.81 14.51 17.87
N ALA A 223 4.56 14.40 17.39
CA ALA A 223 3.98 15.41 16.51
C ALA A 223 3.85 16.76 17.22
N ILE A 224 3.48 16.78 18.51
CA ILE A 224 3.41 18.00 19.33
C ILE A 224 4.82 18.62 19.46
N GLU A 225 5.84 17.83 19.83
CA GLU A 225 7.22 18.31 19.95
C GLU A 225 7.70 18.94 18.63
N TYR A 226 7.47 18.25 17.52
CA TYR A 226 7.81 18.70 16.19
C TYR A 226 7.15 20.04 15.82
N LEU A 227 5.84 20.18 16.08
CA LEU A 227 5.06 21.38 15.78
C LEU A 227 5.40 22.55 16.71
N GLU A 228 5.65 22.30 18.01
CA GLU A 228 6.11 23.31 18.96
C GLU A 228 7.45 23.92 18.54
N ALA A 229 8.40 23.07 18.10
CA ALA A 229 9.70 23.51 17.60
C ALA A 229 9.59 24.44 16.37
N ARG A 230 8.49 24.34 15.60
CA ARG A 230 8.21 25.16 14.41
C ARG A 230 7.26 26.32 14.65
N GLY A 231 6.84 26.53 15.90
CA GLY A 231 5.93 27.62 16.27
C GLY A 231 4.48 27.41 15.78
N CYS A 232 4.08 26.19 15.45
CA CYS A 232 2.74 25.84 14.96
C CYS A 232 1.75 25.66 16.15
N GLY A 233 1.60 26.69 17.00
CA GLY A 233 0.82 26.60 18.23
C GLY A 233 -0.65 26.23 18.05
N ASP A 234 -1.30 26.68 16.98
CA ASP A 234 -2.71 26.35 16.71
C ASP A 234 -2.89 24.85 16.41
N ALA A 235 -1.96 24.24 15.65
CA ALA A 235 -1.97 22.81 15.38
C ALA A 235 -1.73 21.99 16.66
N VAL A 236 -0.83 22.46 17.54
CA VAL A 236 -0.59 21.85 18.85
C VAL A 236 -1.85 21.88 19.73
N LEU A 237 -2.60 22.98 19.74
CA LEU A 237 -3.86 23.07 20.48
C LEU A 237 -4.89 22.03 19.99
N LEU A 238 -5.02 21.85 18.66
CA LEU A 238 -5.90 20.84 18.09
C LEU A 238 -5.50 19.42 18.51
N LEU A 239 -4.21 19.10 18.50
CA LEU A 239 -3.72 17.76 18.91
C LEU A 239 -3.88 17.49 20.42
N LYS A 240 -3.97 18.52 21.24
CA LYS A 240 -4.20 18.42 22.69
C LYS A 240 -5.67 18.30 23.07
N GLU A 241 -6.60 18.46 22.12
CA GLU A 241 -8.00 18.20 22.39
C GLU A 241 -8.23 16.73 22.75
N PRO A 242 -9.05 16.45 23.78
CA PRO A 242 -9.29 15.08 24.18
C PRO A 242 -9.99 14.31 23.06
N ALA A 243 -9.40 13.18 22.67
CA ALA A 243 -10.04 12.25 21.73
C ALA A 243 -11.41 11.82 22.29
N ALA A 244 -12.41 11.69 21.41
CA ALA A 244 -13.70 11.16 21.78
C ALA A 244 -13.54 9.80 22.49
N ALA A 245 -14.31 9.58 23.55
CA ALA A 245 -14.26 8.33 24.30
C ALA A 245 -14.65 7.17 23.35
N LYS A 246 -13.74 6.20 23.18
CA LYS A 246 -14.04 5.02 22.37
C LYS A 246 -15.22 4.28 22.97
N GLU A 247 -16.20 3.94 22.14
CA GLU A 247 -17.29 3.06 22.56
C GLU A 247 -16.74 1.72 23.08
N LYS A 248 -17.30 1.25 24.18
CA LYS A 248 -16.90 -0.01 24.77
C LYS A 248 -17.47 -1.14 23.94
N THR A 249 -16.62 -1.83 23.19
CA THR A 249 -17.03 -3.01 22.41
C THR A 249 -17.13 -4.26 23.29
N THR A 250 -18.08 -5.15 22.96
CA THR A 250 -18.23 -6.45 23.62
C THR A 250 -17.74 -7.53 22.66
N TYR A 251 -16.79 -8.34 23.10
CA TYR A 251 -16.34 -9.51 22.34
C TYR A 251 -17.38 -10.64 22.42
N LEU A 252 -17.80 -11.13 21.24
CA LEU A 252 -18.80 -12.20 21.09
C LEU A 252 -18.21 -13.51 20.52
N GLY A 253 -16.90 -13.61 20.43
CA GLY A 253 -16.22 -14.81 19.89
C GLY A 253 -16.34 -16.04 20.80
N SER A 254 -15.94 -17.20 20.28
CA SER A 254 -16.02 -18.50 20.96
C SER A 254 -14.81 -18.77 21.88
N SER A 255 -13.72 -18.01 21.77
CA SER A 255 -12.54 -18.14 22.64
C SER A 255 -12.69 -17.31 23.93
N ALA A 256 -12.04 -17.74 25.01
CA ALA A 256 -12.04 -17.04 26.29
C ALA A 256 -11.33 -15.68 26.24
N GLU A 257 -10.43 -15.50 25.26
CA GLU A 257 -9.63 -14.29 25.08
C GLU A 257 -9.87 -13.69 23.68
N THR A 258 -9.85 -12.36 23.61
CA THR A 258 -9.86 -11.63 22.35
C THR A 258 -8.54 -11.85 21.61
N GLY A 259 -8.61 -12.34 20.37
CA GLY A 259 -7.45 -12.57 19.53
C GLY A 259 -7.65 -11.99 18.11
N LYS A 260 -6.59 -12.05 17.33
CA LYS A 260 -6.61 -11.69 15.91
C LYS A 260 -6.16 -12.90 15.11
N CYS A 261 -7.06 -13.56 14.36
CA CYS A 261 -6.72 -14.73 13.54
C CYS A 261 -5.49 -14.49 12.65
N ARG A 262 -5.35 -13.28 12.09
CA ARG A 262 -4.21 -12.92 11.26
C ARG A 262 -2.86 -13.01 12.00
N ASP A 263 -2.82 -12.61 13.26
CA ASP A 263 -1.62 -12.67 14.10
C ASP A 263 -1.35 -14.10 14.59
N ASP A 264 -2.41 -14.82 14.95
CA ASP A 264 -2.32 -16.21 15.39
C ASP A 264 -1.91 -17.15 14.25
N PHE A 265 -2.21 -16.81 12.99
CA PHE A 265 -1.73 -17.55 11.83
C PHE A 265 -0.20 -17.71 11.86
N GLY A 266 0.53 -16.62 11.95
CA GLY A 266 2.00 -16.67 11.98
C GLY A 266 2.56 -17.44 13.17
N LYS A 267 1.94 -17.31 14.36
CA LYS A 267 2.35 -18.04 15.56
C LYS A 267 2.17 -19.55 15.40
N ILE A 268 1.01 -19.98 14.87
CA ILE A 268 0.72 -21.42 14.65
C ILE A 268 1.65 -21.99 13.58
N VAL A 269 1.93 -21.25 12.51
CA VAL A 269 2.90 -21.67 11.50
C VAL A 269 4.30 -21.85 12.12
N CYS A 270 4.74 -20.95 13.03
CA CYS A 270 6.00 -21.14 13.75
C CYS A 270 5.99 -22.45 14.55
N GLU A 271 4.91 -22.76 15.29
CA GLU A 271 4.80 -24.02 16.05
C GLU A 271 4.90 -25.26 15.14
N ILE A 272 4.33 -25.19 13.92
CA ILE A 272 4.44 -26.25 12.93
C ILE A 272 5.90 -26.38 12.44
N LEU A 273 6.53 -25.26 12.09
CA LEU A 273 7.93 -25.22 11.62
C LEU A 273 8.91 -25.73 12.69
N ASP A 274 8.65 -25.41 13.98
CA ASP A 274 9.44 -25.91 15.11
C ASP A 274 9.43 -27.45 15.21
N SER A 275 8.37 -28.09 14.72
CA SER A 275 8.23 -29.56 14.72
C SER A 275 8.83 -30.23 13.48
N MET A 276 9.27 -29.44 12.48
CA MET A 276 9.79 -29.97 11.21
C MET A 276 11.30 -30.16 11.23
N ASP A 277 11.77 -31.27 10.66
CA ASP A 277 13.17 -31.41 10.29
C ASP A 277 13.46 -30.62 9.01
N GLU A 278 14.49 -29.77 9.04
CA GLU A 278 14.98 -28.96 7.91
C GLU A 278 13.88 -28.12 7.22
N PRO A 279 13.17 -27.24 7.96
CA PRO A 279 12.03 -26.48 7.42
C PRO A 279 12.38 -25.69 6.15
N ALA A 280 13.58 -25.13 6.05
CA ALA A 280 14.03 -24.38 4.88
C ALA A 280 14.10 -25.19 3.57
N LYS A 281 14.13 -26.53 3.65
CA LYS A 281 14.07 -27.39 2.47
C LYS A 281 12.63 -27.68 2.05
N LYS A 282 11.67 -27.52 2.97
CA LYS A 282 10.29 -27.96 2.79
C LYS A 282 9.31 -26.81 2.64
N VAL A 283 9.62 -25.63 3.20
CA VAL A 283 8.70 -24.51 3.25
C VAL A 283 9.38 -23.23 2.80
N ILE A 284 8.68 -22.41 2.02
CA ILE A 284 8.99 -21.02 1.74
C ILE A 284 7.80 -20.15 2.15
N VAL A 285 8.07 -19.01 2.77
CA VAL A 285 7.06 -18.00 3.12
C VAL A 285 7.38 -16.73 2.36
N VAL A 286 6.48 -16.29 1.48
CA VAL A 286 6.69 -15.11 0.64
C VAL A 286 5.71 -14.02 1.07
N ASP A 287 6.26 -12.92 1.55
CA ASP A 287 5.52 -11.73 2.00
C ASP A 287 5.46 -10.67 0.89
N SER A 288 4.34 -9.94 0.85
CA SER A 288 4.09 -8.85 -0.08
C SER A 288 4.06 -7.48 0.62
N ASP A 289 5.07 -7.21 1.47
CA ASP A 289 5.19 -5.98 2.27
C ASP A 289 4.07 -5.82 3.32
N LEU A 290 3.43 -6.92 3.73
CA LEU A 290 2.29 -6.95 4.65
C LEU A 290 2.50 -7.86 5.87
N GLU A 291 3.76 -8.12 6.24
CA GLU A 291 4.11 -9.07 7.30
C GLU A 291 3.39 -8.81 8.64
N GLY A 292 3.27 -7.56 9.03
CA GLY A 292 2.56 -7.17 10.26
C GLY A 292 1.05 -7.39 10.16
N SER A 293 0.48 -7.14 8.99
CA SER A 293 -0.95 -7.29 8.72
C SER A 293 -1.38 -8.74 8.52
N CYS A 294 -0.45 -9.60 8.09
CA CYS A 294 -0.70 -11.03 7.87
C CYS A 294 -0.12 -11.94 8.97
N GLY A 295 0.50 -11.38 10.02
CA GLY A 295 1.14 -12.13 11.08
C GLY A 295 2.47 -12.81 10.68
N LEU A 296 2.96 -12.58 9.46
CA LEU A 296 4.17 -13.22 8.93
C LEU A 296 5.45 -12.72 9.63
N HIS A 297 5.40 -11.56 10.31
CA HIS A 297 6.50 -11.06 11.12
C HIS A 297 6.94 -12.03 12.24
N HIS A 298 6.03 -12.89 12.73
CA HIS A 298 6.39 -13.96 13.67
C HIS A 298 7.31 -14.96 13.00
N ILE A 299 7.02 -15.34 11.75
CA ILE A 299 7.82 -16.29 10.97
C ILE A 299 9.17 -15.67 10.65
N ARG A 300 9.21 -14.44 10.16
CA ARG A 300 10.49 -13.75 9.91
C ARG A 300 11.39 -13.69 11.14
N LYS A 301 10.80 -13.50 12.33
CA LYS A 301 11.55 -13.40 13.56
C LYS A 301 12.09 -14.74 14.04
N ASN A 302 11.29 -15.83 13.97
CA ASN A 302 11.60 -17.12 14.55
C ASN A 302 12.21 -18.11 13.55
N HIS A 303 11.84 -18.00 12.27
CA HIS A 303 12.28 -18.86 11.16
C HIS A 303 12.70 -18.02 9.94
N PRO A 304 13.72 -17.15 10.08
CA PRO A 304 14.16 -16.29 8.95
C PRO A 304 14.65 -17.10 7.75
N GLU A 305 15.04 -18.35 7.94
CA GLU A 305 15.53 -19.25 6.89
C GLU A 305 14.46 -19.68 5.87
N VAL A 306 13.18 -19.59 6.23
CA VAL A 306 12.05 -19.89 5.32
C VAL A 306 11.40 -18.61 4.76
N TYR A 307 11.73 -17.45 5.32
CA TYR A 307 11.06 -16.21 5.00
C TYR A 307 11.73 -15.42 3.88
N VAL A 308 10.92 -14.93 2.95
CA VAL A 308 11.33 -14.06 1.85
C VAL A 308 10.46 -12.81 1.85
N SER A 309 11.08 -11.63 1.97
CA SER A 309 10.41 -10.37 1.66
C SER A 309 10.41 -10.20 0.14
N GLY A 310 9.24 -10.36 -0.47
CA GLY A 310 9.08 -10.32 -1.92
C GLY A 310 8.84 -8.91 -2.47
N GLY A 311 8.69 -7.90 -1.59
CA GLY A 311 8.28 -6.56 -2.01
C GLY A 311 6.81 -6.51 -2.44
N ILE A 312 6.36 -5.35 -2.94
CA ILE A 312 4.97 -5.11 -3.34
C ILE A 312 4.75 -5.66 -4.76
N MET A 313 4.65 -6.98 -4.87
CA MET A 313 4.56 -7.71 -6.14
C MET A 313 3.68 -8.96 -5.96
N GLU A 314 2.42 -8.83 -5.56
CA GLU A 314 1.55 -9.94 -5.15
C GLU A 314 1.48 -11.07 -6.17
N ARG A 315 1.36 -10.76 -7.45
CA ARG A 315 1.28 -11.75 -8.53
C ARG A 315 2.54 -12.59 -8.64
N ASN A 316 3.71 -11.92 -8.62
CA ASN A 316 5.00 -12.61 -8.62
C ASN A 316 5.17 -13.45 -7.34
N ASN A 317 4.85 -12.90 -6.19
CA ASN A 317 5.07 -13.52 -4.89
C ASN A 317 4.19 -14.78 -4.71
N TYR A 318 2.93 -14.71 -5.16
CA TYR A 318 2.09 -15.90 -5.23
C TYR A 318 2.69 -16.98 -6.15
N SER A 319 3.14 -16.57 -7.33
CA SER A 319 3.74 -17.50 -8.30
C SER A 319 5.05 -18.12 -7.78
N VAL A 320 5.86 -17.37 -7.02
CA VAL A 320 7.08 -17.88 -6.37
C VAL A 320 6.73 -18.95 -5.33
N ALA A 321 5.74 -18.69 -4.48
CA ALA A 321 5.25 -19.67 -3.52
C ALA A 321 4.71 -20.93 -4.23
N ALA A 322 3.94 -20.76 -5.32
CA ALA A 322 3.42 -21.86 -6.12
C ALA A 322 4.53 -22.67 -6.79
N GLY A 323 5.52 -22.00 -7.40
CA GLY A 323 6.65 -22.69 -8.04
C GLY A 323 7.46 -23.52 -7.05
N PHE A 324 7.70 -23.01 -5.84
CA PHE A 324 8.36 -23.78 -4.79
C PHE A 324 7.50 -24.97 -4.35
N GLY A 325 6.19 -24.76 -4.14
CA GLY A 325 5.25 -25.79 -3.73
C GLY A 325 4.87 -26.79 -4.84
N SER A 326 5.34 -26.61 -6.07
CA SER A 326 5.18 -27.60 -7.15
C SER A 326 6.18 -28.75 -7.07
N GLU A 327 7.25 -28.58 -6.29
CA GLU A 327 8.24 -29.63 -6.06
C GLU A 327 7.77 -30.59 -4.97
N GLU A 328 8.07 -31.87 -5.13
CA GLU A 328 7.63 -32.97 -4.21
C GLU A 328 8.07 -32.68 -2.76
N GLY A 329 7.13 -32.81 -1.83
CA GLY A 329 7.37 -32.60 -0.39
C GLY A 329 7.64 -31.17 0.02
N ARG A 330 7.31 -30.19 -0.83
CA ARG A 330 7.47 -28.76 -0.53
C ARG A 330 6.13 -28.05 -0.47
N GLN A 331 6.10 -26.96 0.28
CA GLN A 331 4.94 -26.08 0.44
C GLN A 331 5.33 -24.61 0.34
N GLY A 332 4.62 -23.86 -0.48
CA GLY A 332 4.68 -22.40 -0.48
C GLY A 332 3.65 -21.80 0.45
N ILE A 333 4.02 -20.76 1.17
CA ILE A 333 3.10 -19.93 1.95
C ILE A 333 3.15 -18.51 1.36
N PHE A 334 1.99 -17.94 1.11
CA PHE A 334 1.82 -16.57 0.61
C PHE A 334 0.88 -15.80 1.51
N GLY A 335 1.12 -14.52 1.77
CA GLY A 335 0.26 -13.68 2.57
C GLY A 335 0.01 -12.31 1.97
N THR A 336 -1.26 -11.89 1.94
CA THR A 336 -1.70 -10.55 1.56
C THR A 336 -3.09 -10.22 2.16
N PHE A 337 -3.64 -9.04 1.86
CA PHE A 337 -5.04 -8.75 2.20
C PHE A 337 -6.02 -9.52 1.32
N SER A 338 -7.17 -9.87 1.88
CA SER A 338 -8.24 -10.53 1.13
C SER A 338 -8.82 -9.67 0.01
N ALA A 339 -8.78 -8.35 0.15
CA ALA A 339 -9.16 -7.42 -0.92
C ALA A 339 -8.28 -7.56 -2.17
N PHE A 340 -7.05 -8.07 -2.03
CA PHE A 340 -6.10 -8.25 -3.13
C PHE A 340 -6.16 -9.66 -3.75
N LEU A 341 -7.09 -10.51 -3.30
CA LEU A 341 -7.34 -11.81 -3.93
C LEU A 341 -7.60 -11.68 -5.44
N GLU A 342 -8.34 -10.65 -5.84
CA GLU A 342 -8.64 -10.39 -7.25
C GLU A 342 -7.40 -10.20 -8.11
N MET A 343 -6.33 -9.63 -7.55
CA MET A 343 -5.07 -9.39 -8.25
C MET A 343 -4.32 -10.67 -8.58
N VAL A 344 -4.56 -11.76 -7.83
CA VAL A 344 -3.84 -13.04 -7.94
C VAL A 344 -4.71 -14.21 -8.40
N VAL A 345 -5.93 -13.95 -8.85
CA VAL A 345 -6.84 -15.03 -9.32
C VAL A 345 -6.24 -15.81 -10.49
N SER A 346 -5.55 -15.13 -11.41
CA SER A 346 -4.88 -15.78 -12.55
C SER A 346 -3.75 -16.70 -12.07
N GLU A 347 -2.96 -16.24 -11.11
CA GLU A 347 -1.84 -16.97 -10.51
C GLU A 347 -2.35 -18.18 -9.69
N ILE A 348 -3.48 -18.03 -9.00
CA ILE A 348 -4.16 -19.15 -8.30
C ILE A 348 -4.58 -20.22 -9.33
N THR A 349 -5.15 -19.81 -10.44
CA THR A 349 -5.55 -20.72 -11.52
C THR A 349 -4.33 -21.46 -12.08
N MET A 350 -3.22 -20.76 -12.32
CA MET A 350 -1.98 -21.38 -12.81
C MET A 350 -1.36 -22.33 -11.77
N ALA A 351 -1.39 -21.98 -10.49
CA ALA A 351 -0.92 -22.86 -9.41
C ALA A 351 -1.75 -24.15 -9.35
N ARG A 352 -3.08 -24.04 -9.43
CA ARG A 352 -3.99 -25.20 -9.49
C ARG A 352 -3.72 -26.12 -10.67
N LEU A 353 -3.56 -25.55 -11.87
CA LEU A 353 -3.25 -26.32 -13.08
C LEU A 353 -1.91 -27.06 -12.98
N ASN A 354 -0.95 -26.49 -12.26
CA ASN A 354 0.35 -27.12 -11.98
C ASN A 354 0.35 -27.99 -10.71
N ARG A 355 -0.79 -28.13 -10.03
CA ARG A 355 -0.93 -28.90 -8.78
C ARG A 355 0.08 -28.49 -7.69
N ALA A 356 0.35 -27.19 -7.63
CA ALA A 356 1.27 -26.63 -6.66
C ALA A 356 0.64 -26.62 -5.25
N ASN A 357 1.43 -27.00 -4.24
CA ASN A 357 1.02 -26.94 -2.85
C ASN A 357 1.25 -25.54 -2.28
N VAL A 358 0.21 -24.72 -2.23
CA VAL A 358 0.26 -23.34 -1.74
C VAL A 358 -0.76 -23.13 -0.63
N LEU A 359 -0.30 -22.69 0.52
CA LEU A 359 -1.13 -22.15 1.59
C LEU A 359 -1.16 -20.61 1.47
N ALA A 360 -2.26 -20.06 0.97
CA ALA A 360 -2.44 -18.64 0.82
C ALA A 360 -3.26 -18.08 1.98
N HIS A 361 -2.67 -17.13 2.72
CA HIS A 361 -3.32 -16.42 3.82
C HIS A 361 -3.78 -15.04 3.34
N PHE A 362 -5.10 -14.87 3.26
CA PHE A 362 -5.75 -13.61 2.93
C PHE A 362 -6.32 -12.98 4.20
N SER A 363 -5.63 -12.01 4.77
CA SER A 363 -6.04 -11.33 6.00
C SER A 363 -7.17 -10.31 5.75
N HIS A 364 -7.82 -9.82 6.82
CA HIS A 364 -8.87 -8.78 6.74
C HIS A 364 -10.06 -9.18 5.85
N SER A 365 -10.53 -10.42 5.99
CA SER A 365 -11.68 -10.94 5.21
C SER A 365 -13.06 -10.64 5.84
N GLY A 366 -13.12 -9.81 6.86
CA GLY A 366 -14.34 -9.43 7.57
C GLY A 366 -14.88 -8.07 7.16
N VAL A 367 -15.91 -7.62 7.91
CA VAL A 367 -16.56 -6.31 7.76
C VAL A 367 -16.01 -5.25 8.71
N ASP A 368 -15.03 -5.58 9.51
CA ASP A 368 -14.49 -4.76 10.60
C ASP A 368 -13.40 -3.76 10.16
N ASP A 369 -12.92 -3.87 8.92
CA ASP A 369 -11.90 -2.94 8.39
C ASP A 369 -12.52 -1.80 7.55
N MET A 370 -13.70 -1.32 7.94
CA MET A 370 -14.45 -0.28 7.24
C MET A 370 -13.75 1.09 7.22
N ALA A 371 -12.76 1.31 8.09
CA ALA A 371 -12.01 2.57 8.16
C ALA A 371 -11.12 2.82 6.93
N ASP A 372 -10.74 1.74 6.21
CA ASP A 372 -9.91 1.81 5.00
C ASP A 372 -10.71 1.81 3.70
N ASN A 373 -12.04 1.76 3.78
CA ASN A 373 -13.01 1.74 2.67
C ASN A 373 -13.00 0.45 1.81
N THR A 374 -13.69 0.51 0.68
CA THR A 374 -13.92 -0.64 -0.22
C THR A 374 -12.66 -1.16 -0.91
N CYS A 375 -11.59 -0.36 -1.02
CA CYS A 375 -10.33 -0.81 -1.64
C CYS A 375 -9.60 -1.90 -0.83
N HIS A 376 -9.85 -1.94 0.51
CA HIS A 376 -9.28 -2.92 1.44
C HIS A 376 -10.33 -3.91 1.99
N PHE A 377 -11.56 -3.85 1.51
CA PHE A 377 -12.66 -4.68 1.97
C PHE A 377 -12.72 -6.01 1.24
N GLY A 378 -12.47 -7.10 1.93
CA GLY A 378 -12.25 -8.42 1.34
C GLY A 378 -13.48 -9.30 1.13
N ILE A 379 -14.66 -8.73 0.84
CA ILE A 379 -15.91 -9.51 0.63
C ILE A 379 -15.88 -10.32 -0.68
N ASN A 380 -14.98 -9.99 -1.60
CA ASN A 380 -14.88 -10.62 -2.92
C ASN A 380 -14.44 -12.08 -2.86
N ASN A 381 -13.92 -12.54 -1.72
CA ASN A 381 -13.51 -13.92 -1.49
C ASN A 381 -14.62 -14.95 -1.76
N PHE A 382 -15.89 -14.56 -1.67
CA PHE A 382 -17.02 -15.45 -1.94
C PHE A 382 -17.13 -15.90 -3.38
N PHE A 383 -16.45 -15.24 -4.31
CA PHE A 383 -16.44 -15.59 -5.72
C PHE A 383 -15.25 -16.46 -6.13
N ALA A 384 -14.34 -16.76 -5.21
CA ALA A 384 -13.22 -17.65 -5.50
C ALA A 384 -13.71 -19.10 -5.63
N ASP A 385 -13.09 -19.83 -6.55
CA ASP A 385 -13.33 -21.25 -6.75
C ASP A 385 -12.95 -22.06 -5.48
N ASN A 386 -13.89 -22.79 -4.93
CA ASN A 386 -13.70 -23.56 -3.69
C ASN A 386 -13.62 -25.07 -3.92
N GLY A 387 -13.36 -25.51 -5.13
CA GLY A 387 -13.23 -26.95 -5.39
C GLY A 387 -14.51 -27.69 -5.05
N LEU A 388 -15.57 -27.47 -5.82
CA LEU A 388 -16.89 -28.06 -5.58
C LEU A 388 -16.99 -29.52 -6.06
N GLU A 389 -16.06 -29.96 -6.90
CA GLU A 389 -16.06 -31.32 -7.47
C GLU A 389 -15.15 -32.26 -6.67
N GLU A 390 -15.48 -33.54 -6.71
CA GLU A 390 -14.62 -34.58 -6.14
C GLU A 390 -13.27 -34.60 -6.88
N GLY A 391 -12.17 -34.51 -6.13
CA GLY A 391 -10.81 -34.44 -6.69
C GLY A 391 -10.28 -33.03 -6.93
N ASP A 392 -11.07 -31.98 -6.72
CA ASP A 392 -10.57 -30.63 -6.70
C ASP A 392 -9.55 -30.41 -5.59
N THR A 393 -8.48 -29.69 -5.92
CA THR A 393 -7.35 -29.45 -5.02
C THR A 393 -7.40 -28.12 -4.31
N THR A 394 -8.30 -27.21 -4.73
CA THR A 394 -8.48 -25.89 -4.11
C THR A 394 -9.50 -25.97 -2.98
N ARG A 395 -9.18 -25.38 -1.83
CA ARG A 395 -10.08 -25.26 -0.69
C ARG A 395 -10.00 -23.86 -0.09
N LEU A 396 -11.14 -23.32 0.31
CA LEU A 396 -11.25 -22.07 1.07
C LEU A 396 -11.65 -22.37 2.50
N TYR A 397 -10.97 -21.73 3.44
CA TYR A 397 -11.20 -21.87 4.88
C TYR A 397 -11.46 -20.49 5.50
N PHE A 398 -12.50 -20.38 6.30
CA PHE A 398 -12.91 -19.16 7.00
C PHE A 398 -13.02 -19.42 8.50
N PRO A 399 -11.91 -19.51 9.24
CA PRO A 399 -11.96 -19.72 10.68
C PRO A 399 -12.61 -18.51 11.37
N ALA A 400 -13.58 -18.78 12.23
CA ALA A 400 -14.29 -17.74 12.97
C ALA A 400 -13.46 -17.14 14.12
N ASP A 401 -12.48 -17.90 14.64
CA ASP A 401 -11.62 -17.49 15.73
C ASP A 401 -10.31 -18.28 15.78
N ALA A 402 -9.43 -17.91 16.70
CA ALA A 402 -8.13 -18.54 16.90
C ALA A 402 -8.21 -20.04 17.26
N LEU A 403 -9.28 -20.50 17.92
CA LEU A 403 -9.44 -21.90 18.26
C LEU A 403 -9.70 -22.75 17.01
N GLN A 404 -10.57 -22.27 16.13
CA GLN A 404 -10.82 -22.93 14.84
C GLN A 404 -9.57 -22.90 13.97
N LEU A 405 -8.89 -21.77 13.86
CA LEU A 405 -7.64 -21.63 13.11
C LEU A 405 -6.57 -22.61 13.60
N ARG A 406 -6.40 -22.73 14.93
CA ARG A 406 -5.45 -23.65 15.55
C ARG A 406 -5.78 -25.13 15.29
N ALA A 407 -7.08 -25.47 15.21
CA ALA A 407 -7.48 -26.83 14.89
C ALA A 407 -7.32 -27.17 13.39
N MET A 408 -7.49 -26.17 12.51
CA MET A 408 -7.47 -26.36 11.05
C MET A 408 -6.06 -26.35 10.46
N LEU A 409 -5.21 -25.43 10.86
CA LEU A 409 -3.89 -25.22 10.22
C LEU A 409 -3.01 -26.45 10.21
N PRO A 410 -2.83 -27.22 11.30
CA PRO A 410 -2.02 -28.42 11.25
C PRO A 410 -2.53 -29.45 10.23
N VAL A 411 -3.86 -29.59 10.09
CA VAL A 411 -4.48 -30.54 9.14
C VAL A 411 -4.35 -30.06 7.68
N ILE A 412 -4.31 -28.74 7.47
CA ILE A 412 -4.10 -28.17 6.12
C ILE A 412 -2.65 -28.30 5.70
N PHE A 413 -1.73 -28.30 6.68
CA PHE A 413 -0.29 -28.38 6.44
C PHE A 413 0.19 -29.80 6.12
N ASP A 414 -0.50 -30.84 6.64
CA ASP A 414 -0.23 -32.26 6.35
C ASP A 414 -0.67 -32.65 4.91
#